data_53ea016dd410e18f5e6d54a0c17c7203
#
_entry.id   53ea016dd410e18f5e6d54a0c17c7203
#
_cell.length_a   1.000
_cell.length_b   1.000
_cell.length_c   1.000
_cell.angle_alpha   90.00
_cell.angle_beta   90.00
_cell.angle_gamma   90.00
#
_symmetry.space_group_name_H-M   'P 1'
#
loop_
_entity.id
_entity.type
_entity.pdbx_description
1 polymer ?
#
loop_
_entity_poly.entity_id
_entity_poly.type
_entity_poly.pdbx_seq_one_letter_code
_entity_poly.pdbx_strand_id
1 'polypeptide(L)'
;MVEKNIRIKSLFLIFILSGLLLACSAGREAEIWDPLVEESPPTSQGLERSLTNLSPAIASLLQKADQSIEKQQWQQAISLLERALRINGKQAEVWTRLAVVYLGQYNPQQSIHMAKRSNSYSRNNKSLQAYNWLLISRAYRLMQNQLMADEASQKSLQLQQANP
;
A
#
# COMPACT_ATOMS: atom_id res chain seq x y z
N MET A 1 -16.81 6.18 -67.54
CA MET A 1 -15.57 6.29 -66.77
C MET A 1 -15.73 6.87 -65.38
N VAL A 2 -16.88 7.44 -65.03
CA VAL A 2 -17.12 8.11 -63.74
C VAL A 2 -17.55 7.14 -62.61
N GLU A 3 -18.31 6.07 -62.94
CA GLU A 3 -18.79 5.12 -61.91
C GLU A 3 -17.71 4.26 -61.24
N LYS A 4 -16.60 3.96 -61.91
CA LYS A 4 -15.50 3.16 -61.34
C LYS A 4 -14.75 3.90 -60.22
N ASN A 5 -14.64 5.23 -60.30
CA ASN A 5 -13.96 6.05 -59.31
C ASN A 5 -14.72 6.23 -57.99
N ILE A 6 -16.08 6.12 -58.04
CA ILE A 6 -16.92 6.25 -56.86
C ILE A 6 -16.83 4.98 -55.99
N ARG A 7 -16.79 3.80 -56.61
CA ARG A 7 -16.67 2.52 -55.90
C ARG A 7 -15.31 2.33 -55.23
N ILE A 8 -14.23 2.81 -55.85
CA ILE A 8 -12.88 2.74 -55.27
C ILE A 8 -12.76 3.69 -54.07
N LYS A 9 -13.32 4.89 -54.14
CA LYS A 9 -13.31 5.85 -53.02
C LYS A 9 -14.16 5.37 -51.86
N SER A 10 -15.30 4.69 -52.12
CA SER A 10 -16.13 4.11 -51.06
C SER A 10 -15.50 2.93 -50.37
N LEU A 11 -14.78 2.07 -51.10
CA LEU A 11 -13.99 0.97 -50.51
C LEU A 11 -12.82 1.46 -49.66
N PHE A 12 -12.13 2.55 -50.06
CA PHE A 12 -11.06 3.14 -49.27
C PHE A 12 -11.58 3.79 -47.98
N LEU A 13 -12.78 4.39 -48.01
CA LEU A 13 -13.40 5.01 -46.84
C LEU A 13 -13.81 3.95 -45.80
N ILE A 14 -14.29 2.78 -46.23
CA ILE A 14 -14.65 1.66 -45.36
C ILE A 14 -13.40 1.03 -44.71
N PHE A 15 -12.26 0.98 -45.43
CA PHE A 15 -11.03 0.45 -44.89
C PHE A 15 -10.35 1.39 -43.86
N ILE A 16 -10.53 2.70 -43.97
CA ILE A 16 -10.02 3.69 -43.00
C ILE A 16 -10.90 3.69 -41.74
N LEU A 17 -12.19 3.42 -41.86
CA LEU A 17 -13.11 3.41 -40.70
C LEU A 17 -12.98 2.12 -39.86
N SER A 18 -12.53 1.01 -40.44
CA SER A 18 -12.29 -0.25 -39.71
C SER A 18 -10.96 -0.30 -39.00
N GLY A 19 -10.03 0.58 -39.34
CA GLY A 19 -8.71 0.69 -38.68
C GLY A 19 -8.69 1.45 -37.35
N LEU A 20 -9.75 2.16 -37.00
CA LEU A 20 -9.80 3.00 -35.79
C LEU A 20 -10.38 2.31 -34.55
N LEU A 21 -10.78 1.05 -34.62
CA LEU A 21 -11.37 0.33 -33.49
C LEU A 21 -10.41 -0.66 -32.80
N LEU A 22 -9.14 -0.70 -33.18
CA LEU A 22 -8.14 -1.61 -32.59
C LEU A 22 -7.13 -0.93 -31.65
N ALA A 23 -7.37 0.30 -31.24
CA ALA A 23 -6.47 1.04 -30.36
C ALA A 23 -7.15 1.41 -29.02
N CYS A 24 -7.79 0.47 -28.35
CA CYS A 24 -8.19 0.63 -26.96
C CYS A 24 -8.25 -0.72 -26.25
N SER A 25 -7.11 -1.37 -26.16
CA SER A 25 -6.90 -2.51 -25.27
C SER A 25 -5.46 -2.51 -24.78
N ALA A 26 -4.96 -1.35 -24.36
CA ALA A 26 -3.95 -1.33 -23.32
C ALA A 26 -4.73 -1.56 -22.02
N GLY A 27 -5.08 -2.81 -21.77
CA GLY A 27 -5.40 -3.26 -20.44
C GLY A 27 -4.18 -2.88 -19.59
N ARG A 28 -4.30 -1.84 -18.79
CA ARG A 28 -3.53 -1.75 -17.58
C ARG A 28 -3.90 -3.03 -16.83
N GLU A 29 -3.06 -4.05 -16.96
CA GLU A 29 -3.02 -5.07 -15.93
C GLU A 29 -2.89 -4.30 -14.64
N ALA A 30 -3.95 -4.30 -13.85
CA ALA A 30 -3.88 -3.85 -12.49
C ALA A 30 -2.81 -4.75 -11.89
N GLU A 31 -1.60 -4.23 -11.74
CA GLU A 31 -0.57 -4.85 -10.95
C GLU A 31 -1.26 -5.22 -9.64
N ILE A 32 -1.51 -6.51 -9.47
CA ILE A 32 -2.10 -7.03 -8.24
C ILE A 32 -1.12 -6.59 -7.17
N TRP A 33 -1.49 -5.52 -6.45
CA TRP A 33 -0.72 -5.03 -5.33
C TRP A 33 -0.72 -6.13 -4.27
N ASP A 34 0.34 -6.93 -4.28
CA ASP A 34 0.64 -7.85 -3.19
C ASP A 34 1.50 -7.08 -2.18
N PRO A 35 0.94 -6.68 -1.03
CA PRO A 35 1.66 -5.97 0.00
C PRO A 35 2.81 -6.78 0.61
N LEU A 36 2.94 -8.06 0.22
CA LEU A 36 3.85 -9.03 0.86
C LEU A 36 4.99 -9.52 -0.05
N VAL A 37 5.06 -9.15 -1.34
CA VAL A 37 5.91 -9.86 -2.32
C VAL A 37 6.99 -8.99 -2.98
N GLU A 38 7.58 -7.98 -2.42
CA GLU A 38 8.88 -7.55 -2.96
C GLU A 38 9.70 -6.66 -2.02
N GLU A 39 9.95 -7.10 -0.90
CA GLU A 39 11.09 -6.80 -0.02
C GLU A 39 10.80 -7.53 1.27
N SER A 40 11.63 -8.49 1.62
CA SER A 40 11.50 -9.25 2.87
C SER A 40 11.16 -8.30 4.01
N PRO A 41 10.03 -8.48 4.71
CA PRO A 41 9.71 -7.64 5.84
C PRO A 41 10.90 -7.67 6.81
N PRO A 42 11.23 -6.56 7.46
CA PRO A 42 12.22 -6.57 8.52
C PRO A 42 11.81 -7.70 9.48
N THR A 43 12.75 -8.59 9.74
CA THR A 43 12.60 -9.87 10.44
C THR A 43 11.44 -9.89 11.42
N SER A 44 10.54 -10.88 11.28
CA SER A 44 9.38 -11.14 12.15
C SER A 44 9.68 -11.02 13.65
N GLN A 45 10.93 -11.25 14.03
CA GLN A 45 11.43 -11.12 15.41
C GLN A 45 11.29 -9.71 16.02
N GLY A 46 11.42 -8.64 15.24
CA GLY A 46 11.23 -7.27 15.75
C GLY A 46 9.76 -6.95 16.01
N LEU A 47 8.85 -7.48 15.19
CA LEU A 47 7.43 -7.35 15.36
C LEU A 47 6.91 -8.23 16.50
N GLU A 48 7.43 -9.45 16.64
CA GLU A 48 7.10 -10.37 17.74
C GLU A 48 7.56 -9.84 19.10
N ARG A 49 8.76 -9.26 19.20
CA ARG A 49 9.25 -8.66 20.44
C ARG A 49 8.42 -7.46 20.89
N SER A 50 7.77 -6.76 19.94
CA SER A 50 6.81 -5.67 20.25
C SER A 50 5.49 -6.19 20.81
N LEU A 51 5.10 -7.42 20.47
CA LEU A 51 3.84 -8.02 20.91
C LEU A 51 3.87 -8.46 22.39
N THR A 52 5.04 -8.74 22.96
CA THR A 52 5.17 -9.22 24.36
C THR A 52 4.76 -8.19 25.41
N ASN A 53 4.72 -6.90 25.05
CA ASN A 53 4.33 -5.80 25.95
C ASN A 53 2.89 -5.31 25.72
N LEU A 54 2.11 -6.00 24.85
CA LEU A 54 0.72 -5.65 24.59
C LEU A 54 -0.23 -6.24 25.65
N SER A 55 -1.27 -5.49 26.01
CA SER A 55 -2.34 -6.10 26.76
C SER A 55 -2.99 -7.22 25.95
N PRO A 56 -3.41 -8.35 26.59
CA PRO A 56 -4.04 -9.46 25.86
C PRO A 56 -5.24 -9.03 25.01
N ALA A 57 -5.97 -8.02 25.46
CA ALA A 57 -7.12 -7.46 24.73
C ALA A 57 -6.68 -6.80 23.41
N ILE A 58 -5.60 -6.00 23.44
CA ILE A 58 -5.03 -5.38 22.22
C ILE A 58 -4.48 -6.46 21.30
N ALA A 59 -3.69 -7.42 21.83
CA ALA A 59 -3.13 -8.51 21.03
C ALA A 59 -4.20 -9.29 20.25
N SER A 60 -5.32 -9.65 20.93
CA SER A 60 -6.46 -10.32 20.28
C SER A 60 -7.11 -9.47 19.18
N LEU A 61 -7.25 -8.15 19.41
CA LEU A 61 -7.81 -7.25 18.38
C LEU A 61 -6.87 -7.11 17.18
N LEU A 62 -5.55 -7.04 17.39
CA LEU A 62 -4.56 -6.99 16.32
C LEU A 62 -4.58 -8.28 15.49
N GLN A 63 -4.61 -9.44 16.13
CA GLN A 63 -4.70 -10.72 15.42
C GLN A 63 -5.94 -10.80 14.51
N LYS A 64 -7.11 -10.39 15.01
CA LYS A 64 -8.33 -10.34 14.20
C LYS A 64 -8.25 -9.30 13.08
N ALA A 65 -7.60 -8.16 13.34
CA ALA A 65 -7.39 -7.14 12.32
C ALA A 65 -6.46 -7.66 11.21
N ASP A 66 -5.38 -8.37 11.56
CA ASP A 66 -4.46 -8.97 10.59
C ASP A 66 -5.19 -9.97 9.69
N GLN A 67 -6.03 -10.85 10.25
CA GLN A 67 -6.88 -11.75 9.46
C GLN A 67 -7.85 -11.02 8.52
N SER A 68 -8.35 -9.86 8.95
CA SER A 68 -9.23 -9.04 8.10
C SER A 68 -8.44 -8.35 6.99
N ILE A 69 -7.19 -7.91 7.27
CA ILE A 69 -6.27 -7.32 6.29
C ILE A 69 -5.92 -8.34 5.20
N GLU A 70 -5.55 -9.57 5.59
CA GLU A 70 -5.26 -10.67 4.66
C GLU A 70 -6.42 -10.98 3.71
N LYS A 71 -7.66 -10.85 4.21
CA LYS A 71 -8.90 -11.03 3.43
C LYS A 71 -9.36 -9.76 2.72
N GLN A 72 -8.58 -8.68 2.76
CA GLN A 72 -8.92 -7.35 2.23
C GLN A 72 -10.24 -6.77 2.76
N GLN A 73 -10.66 -7.21 3.95
CA GLN A 73 -11.85 -6.72 4.65
C GLN A 73 -11.52 -5.42 5.40
N TRP A 74 -11.23 -4.36 4.63
CA TRP A 74 -10.65 -3.12 5.14
C TRP A 74 -11.46 -2.47 6.25
N GLN A 75 -12.78 -2.37 6.08
CA GLN A 75 -13.66 -1.73 7.09
C GLN A 75 -13.70 -2.50 8.40
N GLN A 76 -13.68 -3.83 8.32
CA GLN A 76 -13.63 -4.68 9.52
C GLN A 76 -12.28 -4.52 10.23
N ALA A 77 -11.19 -4.49 9.48
CA ALA A 77 -9.86 -4.22 10.03
C ALA A 77 -9.81 -2.86 10.75
N ILE A 78 -10.30 -1.79 10.11
CA ILE A 78 -10.37 -0.45 10.72
C ILE A 78 -11.15 -0.49 12.04
N SER A 79 -12.34 -1.08 12.06
CA SER A 79 -13.17 -1.15 13.26
C SER A 79 -12.46 -1.86 14.43
N LEU A 80 -11.73 -2.95 14.15
CA LEU A 80 -10.94 -3.67 15.16
C LEU A 80 -9.77 -2.83 15.68
N LEU A 81 -9.07 -2.15 14.78
CA LEU A 81 -7.94 -1.27 15.11
C LEU A 81 -8.39 -0.04 15.92
N GLU A 82 -9.52 0.57 15.58
CA GLU A 82 -10.10 1.66 16.36
C GLU A 82 -10.48 1.22 17.77
N ARG A 83 -11.00 -0.01 17.91
CA ARG A 83 -11.27 -0.58 19.25
C ARG A 83 -9.99 -0.74 20.05
N ALA A 84 -8.89 -1.17 19.42
CA ALA A 84 -7.58 -1.26 20.07
C ALA A 84 -7.07 0.13 20.49
N LEU A 85 -7.25 1.17 19.67
CA LEU A 85 -6.89 2.55 20.01
C LEU A 85 -7.72 3.13 21.15
N ARG A 86 -8.97 2.70 21.32
CA ARG A 86 -9.78 3.10 22.50
C ARG A 86 -9.21 2.54 23.81
N ILE A 87 -8.51 1.38 23.75
CA ILE A 87 -7.83 0.81 24.92
C ILE A 87 -6.50 1.56 25.16
N ASN A 88 -5.69 1.73 24.13
CA ASN A 88 -4.44 2.48 24.19
C ASN A 88 -4.16 3.24 22.90
N GLY A 89 -4.45 4.53 22.88
CA GLY A 89 -4.26 5.40 21.71
C GLY A 89 -2.79 5.67 21.33
N LYS A 90 -1.84 5.26 22.18
CA LYS A 90 -0.40 5.42 21.93
C LYS A 90 0.27 4.12 21.46
N GLN A 91 -0.51 3.09 21.11
CA GLN A 91 0.02 1.83 20.65
C GLN A 91 0.50 1.93 19.20
N ALA A 92 1.82 1.97 19.01
CA ALA A 92 2.45 2.20 17.70
C ALA A 92 2.04 1.13 16.66
N GLU A 93 1.96 -0.13 17.07
CA GLU A 93 1.62 -1.27 16.21
C GLU A 93 0.21 -1.17 15.61
N VAL A 94 -0.72 -0.53 16.33
CA VAL A 94 -2.07 -0.28 15.82
C VAL A 94 -2.04 0.77 14.71
N TRP A 95 -1.29 1.84 14.89
CA TRP A 95 -1.12 2.89 13.89
C TRP A 95 -0.43 2.38 12.63
N THR A 96 0.57 1.47 12.77
CA THR A 96 1.19 0.79 11.61
C THR A 96 0.16 0.01 10.81
N ARG A 97 -0.71 -0.78 11.46
CA ARG A 97 -1.73 -1.56 10.76
C ARG A 97 -2.77 -0.68 10.06
N LEU A 98 -3.14 0.45 10.66
CA LEU A 98 -3.96 1.43 9.96
C LEU A 98 -3.26 1.97 8.71
N ALA A 99 -1.94 2.21 8.77
CA ALA A 99 -1.18 2.62 7.59
C ALA A 99 -1.23 1.55 6.48
N VAL A 100 -1.09 0.26 6.84
CA VAL A 100 -1.23 -0.86 5.89
C VAL A 100 -2.63 -0.88 5.27
N VAL A 101 -3.67 -0.76 6.09
CA VAL A 101 -5.07 -0.76 5.60
C VAL A 101 -5.32 0.38 4.62
N TYR A 102 -4.92 1.60 4.97
CA TYR A 102 -5.11 2.75 4.07
C TYR A 102 -4.29 2.62 2.78
N LEU A 103 -3.09 2.03 2.85
CA LEU A 103 -2.31 1.75 1.65
C LEU A 103 -3.04 0.74 0.74
N GLY A 104 -3.60 -0.32 1.32
CA GLY A 104 -4.40 -1.32 0.60
C GLY A 104 -5.70 -0.75 0.00
N GLN A 105 -6.25 0.31 0.59
CA GLN A 105 -7.38 1.06 0.04
C GLN A 105 -6.98 2.11 -1.01
N TYR A 106 -5.72 2.14 -1.45
CA TYR A 106 -5.19 3.16 -2.36
C TYR A 106 -5.36 4.60 -1.82
N ASN A 107 -5.30 4.76 -0.50
CA ASN A 107 -5.32 6.06 0.17
C ASN A 107 -3.93 6.39 0.75
N PRO A 108 -2.97 6.80 -0.11
CA PRO A 108 -1.58 6.97 0.29
C PRO A 108 -1.38 8.09 1.31
N GLN A 109 -2.16 9.18 1.24
CA GLN A 109 -2.05 10.29 2.21
C GLN A 109 -2.37 9.83 3.63
N GLN A 110 -3.46 9.07 3.81
CA GLN A 110 -3.83 8.55 5.12
C GLN A 110 -2.81 7.51 5.60
N SER A 111 -2.30 6.65 4.71
CA SER A 111 -1.24 5.71 5.03
C SER A 111 0.00 6.42 5.59
N ILE A 112 0.50 7.46 4.91
CA ILE A 112 1.63 8.27 5.37
C ILE A 112 1.35 8.85 6.76
N HIS A 113 0.15 9.39 6.95
CA HIS A 113 -0.24 10.02 8.22
C HIS A 113 -0.22 9.01 9.38
N MET A 114 -0.79 7.82 9.17
CA MET A 114 -0.82 6.75 10.18
C MET A 114 0.59 6.21 10.47
N ALA A 115 1.41 5.99 9.44
CA ALA A 115 2.78 5.54 9.59
C ALA A 115 3.66 6.55 10.37
N LYS A 116 3.54 7.85 10.07
CA LYS A 116 4.21 8.91 10.84
C LYS A 116 3.75 8.94 12.30
N ARG A 117 2.46 8.73 12.55
CA ARG A 117 1.91 8.66 13.89
C ARG A 117 2.41 7.44 14.65
N SER A 118 2.52 6.29 14.01
CA SER A 118 3.19 5.13 14.58
C SER A 118 4.64 5.46 14.98
N ASN A 119 5.41 6.09 14.10
CA ASN A 119 6.79 6.47 14.38
C ASN A 119 6.92 7.37 15.62
N SER A 120 5.95 8.26 15.86
CA SER A 120 5.96 9.13 17.05
C SER A 120 5.76 8.36 18.36
N TYR A 121 5.17 7.16 18.31
CA TYR A 121 4.92 6.31 19.47
C TYR A 121 5.86 5.12 19.59
N SER A 122 6.59 4.77 18.52
CA SER A 122 7.45 3.57 18.47
C SER A 122 8.77 3.72 19.25
N ARG A 123 9.09 4.91 19.75
CA ARG A 123 10.29 5.20 20.58
C ARG A 123 11.56 4.54 20.00
N ASN A 124 12.10 3.53 20.71
CA ASN A 124 13.34 2.83 20.34
C ASN A 124 13.11 1.58 19.46
N ASN A 125 11.89 1.32 19.02
CA ASN A 125 11.61 0.19 18.13
C ASN A 125 12.01 0.56 16.69
N LYS A 126 13.31 0.46 16.40
CA LYS A 126 13.87 0.79 15.08
C LYS A 126 13.30 -0.09 13.96
N SER A 127 13.01 -1.37 14.23
CA SER A 127 12.40 -2.28 13.25
C SER A 127 11.01 -1.81 12.84
N LEU A 128 10.17 -1.40 13.79
CA LEU A 128 8.85 -0.87 13.50
C LEU A 128 8.93 0.47 12.76
N GLN A 129 9.88 1.34 13.15
CA GLN A 129 10.12 2.60 12.45
C GLN A 129 10.58 2.37 11.00
N ALA A 130 11.49 1.42 10.78
CA ALA A 130 11.95 1.04 9.45
C ALA A 130 10.78 0.56 8.57
N TYR A 131 9.93 -0.30 9.11
CA TYR A 131 8.75 -0.77 8.41
C TYR A 131 7.77 0.37 8.08
N ASN A 132 7.53 1.29 9.01
CA ASN A 132 6.71 2.46 8.74
C ASN A 132 7.28 3.37 7.63
N TRP A 133 8.61 3.53 7.57
CA TRP A 133 9.25 4.27 6.51
C TRP A 133 9.14 3.57 5.15
N LEU A 134 9.15 2.23 5.13
CA LEU A 134 8.87 1.46 3.93
C LEU A 134 7.42 1.67 3.45
N LEU A 135 6.43 1.68 4.35
CA LEU A 135 5.04 2.01 4.00
C LEU A 135 4.92 3.43 3.43
N ILE A 136 5.64 4.41 4.02
CA ILE A 136 5.68 5.79 3.53
C ILE A 136 6.28 5.84 2.10
N SER A 137 7.37 5.10 1.85
CA SER A 137 7.96 5.00 0.50
C SER A 137 6.96 4.47 -0.52
N ARG A 138 6.29 3.35 -0.20
CA ARG A 138 5.25 2.76 -1.06
C ARG A 138 4.11 3.73 -1.33
N ALA A 139 3.67 4.47 -0.32
CA ALA A 139 2.62 5.47 -0.46
C ALA A 139 3.03 6.61 -1.40
N TYR A 140 4.28 7.09 -1.32
CA TYR A 140 4.78 8.09 -2.25
C TYR A 140 4.94 7.57 -3.67
N ARG A 141 5.30 6.29 -3.87
CA ARG A 141 5.28 5.65 -5.21
C ARG A 141 3.87 5.65 -5.81
N LEU A 142 2.84 5.32 -5.02
CA LEU A 142 1.44 5.42 -5.48
C LEU A 142 1.04 6.84 -5.86
N MET A 143 1.64 7.85 -5.23
CA MET A 143 1.44 9.26 -5.57
C MET A 143 2.33 9.74 -6.73
N GLN A 144 3.12 8.85 -7.34
CA GLN A 144 4.09 9.15 -8.39
C GLN A 144 5.17 10.16 -7.95
N ASN A 145 5.42 10.29 -6.65
CA ASN A 145 6.45 11.16 -6.08
C ASN A 145 7.71 10.35 -5.78
N GLN A 146 8.51 10.11 -6.82
CA GLN A 146 9.70 9.25 -6.73
C GLN A 146 10.74 9.80 -5.76
N LEU A 147 10.97 11.12 -5.74
CA LEU A 147 11.95 11.74 -4.84
C LEU A 147 11.65 11.41 -3.36
N MET A 148 10.42 11.66 -2.93
CA MET A 148 10.01 11.37 -1.55
C MET A 148 9.96 9.87 -1.26
N ALA A 149 9.67 9.04 -2.25
CA ALA A 149 9.70 7.60 -2.11
C ALA A 149 11.13 7.09 -1.83
N ASP A 150 12.12 7.60 -2.55
CA ASP A 150 13.52 7.22 -2.40
C ASP A 150 14.09 7.70 -1.06
N GLU A 151 13.78 8.92 -0.63
CA GLU A 151 14.15 9.43 0.70
C GLU A 151 13.57 8.56 1.82
N ALA A 152 12.31 8.18 1.72
CA ALA A 152 11.66 7.32 2.72
C ALA A 152 12.28 5.91 2.72
N SER A 153 12.60 5.35 1.55
CA SER A 153 13.27 4.06 1.41
C SER A 153 14.65 4.07 2.06
N GLN A 154 15.46 5.10 1.78
CA GLN A 154 16.77 5.27 2.40
C GLN A 154 16.68 5.35 3.92
N LYS A 155 15.67 6.05 4.44
CA LYS A 155 15.43 6.14 5.89
C LYS A 155 15.09 4.79 6.51
N SER A 156 14.29 3.98 5.80
CA SER A 156 14.00 2.61 6.22
C SER A 156 15.29 1.78 6.33
N LEU A 157 16.13 1.78 5.30
CA LEU A 157 17.39 1.04 5.26
C LEU A 157 18.37 1.47 6.36
N GLN A 158 18.51 2.77 6.63
CA GLN A 158 19.34 3.29 7.70
C GLN A 158 18.91 2.75 9.08
N LEU A 159 17.60 2.67 9.32
CA LEU A 159 17.07 2.16 10.60
C LEU A 159 17.25 0.64 10.75
N GLN A 160 17.20 -0.11 9.64
CA GLN A 160 17.47 -1.55 9.63
C GLN A 160 18.94 -1.83 9.98
N GLN A 161 19.87 -1.09 9.37
CA GLN A 161 21.32 -1.22 9.65
C GLN A 161 21.70 -0.80 11.06
N ALA A 162 20.98 0.12 11.67
CA ALA A 162 21.21 0.59 13.04
C ALA A 162 20.59 -0.32 14.12
N ASN A 163 20.01 -1.46 13.73
CA ASN A 163 19.40 -2.44 14.62
C ASN A 163 20.20 -3.75 14.52
N PRO A 164 21.26 -3.94 15.35
CA PRO A 164 22.12 -5.11 15.35
C PRO A 164 21.40 -6.37 15.83
#